data_492757b7735a8520af0234ef017a0607
#
_entry.id   492757b7735a8520af0234ef017a0607
#
_cell.length_a   1.000
_cell.length_b   1.000
_cell.length_c   1.000
_cell.angle_alpha   90.00
_cell.angle_beta   90.00
_cell.angle_gamma   90.00
#
_symmetry.space_group_name_H-M   'P 1'
#
loop_
_entity.id
_entity.type
_entity.pdbx_description
1 polymer ?
#
loop_
_entity_poly.entity_id
_entity_poly.type
_entity_poly.pdbx_seq_one_letter_code
_entity_poly.pdbx_strand_id
1 'polypeptide(L)'
;MKLEEIAIRTQLQPGDIGYVVYLHGRRYKEEYQYGIGFETYVAEGLLAFQQQYDAAKDAIWICEYHDRIVGCLFLVNRGDAAQLRYFIVEPECRGIGLGNKLMRLFMDRLRNSGYRSAFLWTTNELPASAHLYRKAGFRLTEEKPSAAFGKELMEQRYDLDKVP
;
A
#
# COMPACT_ATOMS: atom_id res chain seq x y z
N MET A 1 16.50 2.15 -15.71
CA MET A 1 16.19 2.56 -14.33
C MET A 1 16.74 1.53 -13.36
N LYS A 2 17.45 1.98 -12.33
CA LYS A 2 18.01 1.13 -11.27
C LYS A 2 17.39 1.51 -9.94
N LEU A 3 17.39 0.60 -8.98
CA LEU A 3 16.80 0.83 -7.65
C LEU A 3 17.45 2.01 -6.91
N GLU A 4 18.74 2.24 -7.13
CA GLU A 4 19.53 3.30 -6.51
C GLU A 4 19.14 4.71 -7.02
N GLU A 5 18.50 4.78 -8.18
CA GLU A 5 18.03 6.05 -8.77
C GLU A 5 16.70 6.51 -8.20
N ILE A 6 16.04 5.66 -7.39
CA ILE A 6 14.74 5.97 -6.78
C ILE A 6 14.96 6.54 -5.37
N ALA A 7 14.61 7.81 -5.20
CA ALA A 7 14.55 8.44 -3.89
C ALA A 7 13.30 7.97 -3.11
N ILE A 8 13.44 7.83 -1.80
CA ILE A 8 12.30 7.51 -0.93
C ILE A 8 12.15 8.62 0.11
N ARG A 9 11.02 9.29 0.06
CA ARG A 9 10.63 10.34 0.98
C ARG A 9 9.61 9.81 2.00
N THR A 10 9.67 10.30 3.24
CA THR A 10 8.85 9.82 4.36
C THR A 10 7.84 10.85 4.88
N GLN A 11 7.61 11.91 4.13
CA GLN A 11 6.65 12.97 4.45
C GLN A 11 5.82 13.30 3.22
N LEU A 12 4.53 13.61 3.43
CA LEU A 12 3.66 14.13 2.38
C LEU A 12 3.96 15.60 2.11
N GLN A 13 3.84 15.97 0.84
CA GLN A 13 3.90 17.34 0.35
C GLN A 13 2.58 17.71 -0.33
N PRO A 14 2.26 19.01 -0.47
CA PRO A 14 1.11 19.44 -1.25
C PRO A 14 1.13 18.84 -2.67
N GLY A 15 0.01 18.24 -3.08
CA GLY A 15 -0.13 17.55 -4.36
C GLY A 15 0.00 16.02 -4.27
N ASP A 16 0.69 15.47 -3.27
CA ASP A 16 0.91 14.03 -3.15
C ASP A 16 -0.38 13.23 -3.02
N ILE A 17 -1.29 13.66 -2.16
CA ILE A 17 -2.58 12.97 -1.93
C ILE A 17 -3.34 12.85 -3.25
N GLY A 18 -3.49 13.95 -3.98
CA GLY A 18 -4.15 13.96 -5.28
C GLY A 18 -3.46 13.06 -6.30
N TYR A 19 -2.13 13.09 -6.32
CA TYR A 19 -1.36 12.24 -7.23
C TYR A 19 -1.45 10.75 -6.87
N VAL A 20 -1.39 10.38 -5.60
CA VAL A 20 -1.54 8.99 -5.15
C VAL A 20 -2.94 8.46 -5.48
N VAL A 21 -4.00 9.27 -5.30
CA VAL A 21 -5.36 8.92 -5.72
C VAL A 21 -5.41 8.68 -7.23
N TYR A 22 -4.90 9.62 -8.02
CA TYR A 22 -4.84 9.51 -9.48
C TYR A 22 -4.08 8.25 -9.93
N LEU A 23 -2.91 7.99 -9.32
CA LEU A 23 -2.07 6.84 -9.65
C LEU A 23 -2.82 5.52 -9.40
N HIS A 24 -3.49 5.39 -8.26
CA HIS A 24 -4.30 4.21 -7.94
C HIS A 24 -5.48 4.07 -8.90
N GLY A 25 -6.30 5.12 -9.08
CA GLY A 25 -7.46 5.09 -9.96
C GLY A 25 -7.08 4.71 -11.38
N ARG A 26 -6.06 5.36 -11.92
CA ARG A 26 -5.57 5.12 -13.28
C ARG A 26 -5.04 3.70 -13.46
N ARG A 27 -4.11 3.25 -12.59
CA ARG A 27 -3.46 1.93 -12.74
C ARG A 27 -4.41 0.78 -12.53
N TYR A 28 -5.28 0.87 -11.54
CA TYR A 28 -6.26 -0.18 -11.29
C TYR A 28 -7.33 -0.26 -12.39
N LYS A 29 -7.67 0.88 -13.01
CA LYS A 29 -8.50 0.88 -14.23
C LYS A 29 -7.78 0.20 -15.40
N GLU A 30 -6.53 0.58 -15.68
CA GLU A 30 -5.75 0.09 -16.82
C GLU A 30 -5.46 -1.42 -16.70
N GLU A 31 -5.07 -1.88 -15.51
CA GLU A 31 -4.61 -3.26 -15.29
C GLU A 31 -5.74 -4.23 -14.91
N TYR A 32 -6.77 -3.75 -14.19
CA TYR A 32 -7.80 -4.61 -13.57
C TYR A 32 -9.24 -4.20 -13.91
N GLN A 33 -9.46 -3.14 -14.68
CA GLN A 33 -10.77 -2.59 -15.03
C GLN A 33 -11.62 -2.14 -13.83
N TYR A 34 -10.97 -1.67 -12.75
CA TYR A 34 -11.68 -1.12 -11.61
C TYR A 34 -12.36 0.20 -11.97
N GLY A 35 -13.55 0.41 -11.44
CA GLY A 35 -14.35 1.62 -11.66
C GLY A 35 -14.03 2.75 -10.67
N ILE A 36 -14.78 3.85 -10.82
CA ILE A 36 -14.64 5.07 -10.00
C ILE A 36 -14.78 4.80 -8.49
N GLY A 37 -15.53 3.78 -8.10
CA GLY A 37 -15.68 3.40 -6.69
C GLY A 37 -14.37 3.05 -6.00
N PHE A 38 -13.41 2.47 -6.74
CA PHE A 38 -12.07 2.21 -6.20
C PHE A 38 -11.28 3.51 -5.96
N GLU A 39 -11.32 4.44 -6.90
CA GLU A 39 -10.68 5.75 -6.73
C GLU A 39 -11.26 6.52 -5.54
N THR A 40 -12.59 6.52 -5.41
CA THR A 40 -13.29 7.12 -4.26
C THR A 40 -12.85 6.48 -2.94
N TYR A 41 -12.79 5.15 -2.88
CA TYR A 41 -12.31 4.41 -1.72
C TYR A 41 -10.87 4.81 -1.31
N VAL A 42 -9.98 4.98 -2.29
CA VAL A 42 -8.60 5.43 -2.04
C VAL A 42 -8.59 6.87 -1.52
N ALA A 43 -9.36 7.76 -2.15
CA ALA A 43 -9.43 9.18 -1.79
C ALA A 43 -9.97 9.38 -0.36
N GLU A 44 -11.07 8.73 -0.01
CA GLU A 44 -11.65 8.78 1.34
C GLU A 44 -10.67 8.28 2.40
N GLY A 45 -9.99 7.17 2.12
CA GLY A 45 -9.02 6.60 3.02
C GLY A 45 -7.79 7.48 3.24
N LEU A 46 -7.29 8.14 2.18
CA LEU A 46 -6.15 9.07 2.28
C LEU A 46 -6.52 10.36 3.02
N LEU A 47 -7.74 10.87 2.80
CA LEU A 47 -8.25 12.01 3.56
C LEU A 47 -8.33 11.69 5.06
N ALA A 48 -8.94 10.56 5.42
CA ALA A 48 -9.03 10.12 6.80
C ALA A 48 -7.64 9.90 7.43
N PHE A 49 -6.71 9.30 6.70
CA PHE A 49 -5.33 9.12 7.13
C PHE A 49 -4.66 10.45 7.45
N GLN A 50 -4.73 11.43 6.54
CA GLN A 50 -4.09 12.73 6.74
C GLN A 50 -4.67 13.51 7.92
N GLN A 51 -5.98 13.41 8.16
CA GLN A 51 -6.64 14.06 9.30
C GLN A 51 -6.22 13.48 10.66
N GLN A 52 -5.79 12.21 10.70
CA GLN A 52 -5.43 11.47 11.91
C GLN A 52 -3.94 11.15 12.01
N TYR A 53 -3.14 11.65 11.06
CA TYR A 53 -1.72 11.32 10.95
C TYR A 53 -0.94 11.62 12.24
N ASP A 54 -0.25 10.60 12.73
CA ASP A 54 0.65 10.67 13.87
C ASP A 54 2.01 10.06 13.48
N ALA A 55 3.02 10.91 13.31
CA ALA A 55 4.36 10.49 12.88
C ALA A 55 5.04 9.50 13.84
N ALA A 56 4.60 9.42 15.11
CA ALA A 56 5.11 8.44 16.05
C ALA A 56 4.56 7.02 15.77
N LYS A 57 3.36 6.94 15.18
CA LYS A 57 2.63 5.68 14.95
C LYS A 57 2.54 5.30 13.48
N ASP A 58 2.24 6.25 12.62
CA ASP A 58 2.11 6.04 11.18
C ASP A 58 3.47 6.09 10.47
N ALA A 59 3.52 5.63 9.22
CA ALA A 59 4.67 5.83 8.35
C ALA A 59 4.25 5.94 6.89
N ILE A 60 5.01 6.69 6.13
CA ILE A 60 4.79 6.99 4.72
C ILE A 60 6.09 6.76 3.97
N TRP A 61 6.02 6.12 2.82
CA TRP A 61 7.12 6.01 1.87
C TRP A 61 6.60 6.38 0.49
N ILE A 62 7.06 7.54 -0.01
CA ILE A 62 6.80 8.02 -1.37
C ILE A 62 8.08 7.79 -2.18
N CYS A 63 7.96 7.02 -3.25
CA CYS A 63 9.06 6.71 -4.15
C CYS A 63 9.07 7.69 -5.32
N GLU A 64 10.18 8.35 -5.56
CA GLU A 64 10.34 9.38 -6.59
C GLU A 64 11.46 9.03 -7.57
N TYR A 65 11.21 9.27 -8.84
CA TYR A 65 12.18 9.18 -9.92
C TYR A 65 12.00 10.40 -10.83
N HIS A 66 13.05 11.24 -10.94
CA HIS A 66 12.99 12.51 -11.69
C HIS A 66 11.74 13.35 -11.34
N ASP A 67 11.59 13.68 -10.06
CA ASP A 67 10.50 14.51 -9.52
C ASP A 67 9.06 13.96 -9.76
N ARG A 68 8.95 12.70 -10.18
CA ARG A 68 7.68 12.01 -10.37
C ARG A 68 7.51 10.89 -9.34
N ILE A 69 6.38 10.84 -8.68
CA ILE A 69 6.02 9.71 -7.81
C ILE A 69 5.84 8.45 -8.69
N VAL A 70 6.60 7.41 -8.38
CA VAL A 70 6.59 6.12 -9.11
C VAL A 70 6.11 4.96 -8.24
N GLY A 71 5.78 5.23 -7.00
CA GLY A 71 5.23 4.24 -6.07
C GLY A 71 5.08 4.79 -4.68
N CYS A 72 4.33 4.08 -3.86
CA CYS A 72 4.20 4.40 -2.44
C CYS A 72 3.80 3.17 -1.61
N LEU A 73 3.95 3.32 -0.30
CA LEU A 73 3.46 2.39 0.71
C LEU A 73 3.22 3.17 1.99
N PHE A 74 2.10 2.89 2.68
CA PHE A 74 1.77 3.53 3.95
C PHE A 74 1.57 2.47 5.03
N LEU A 75 2.03 2.78 6.23
CA LEU A 75 1.69 2.09 7.46
C LEU A 75 0.70 2.97 8.24
N VAL A 76 -0.49 2.46 8.46
CA VAL A 76 -1.58 3.17 9.14
C VAL A 76 -1.81 2.55 10.52
N ASN A 77 -1.75 3.38 11.55
CA ASN A 77 -2.04 2.97 12.92
C ASN A 77 -3.50 2.50 13.09
N ARG A 78 -3.68 1.36 13.73
CA ARG A 78 -4.98 0.78 14.10
C ARG A 78 -4.99 0.31 15.57
N GLY A 79 -4.39 1.07 16.46
CA GLY A 79 -4.23 0.70 17.86
C GLY A 79 -3.07 -0.29 18.05
N ASP A 80 -3.36 -1.50 18.50
CA ASP A 80 -2.34 -2.55 18.72
C ASP A 80 -1.85 -3.18 17.40
N ALA A 81 -2.55 -2.96 16.30
CA ALA A 81 -2.21 -3.42 14.97
C ALA A 81 -1.82 -2.28 14.03
N ALA A 82 -1.01 -2.58 13.02
CA ALA A 82 -0.77 -1.70 11.89
C ALA A 82 -1.47 -2.22 10.63
N GLN A 83 -1.98 -1.33 9.81
CA GLN A 83 -2.52 -1.67 8.50
C GLN A 83 -1.57 -1.22 7.39
N LEU A 84 -1.21 -2.14 6.50
CA LEU A 84 -0.52 -1.82 5.26
C LEU A 84 -1.55 -1.30 4.25
N ARG A 85 -1.31 -0.10 3.70
CA ARG A 85 -2.19 0.53 2.70
C ARG A 85 -1.40 1.24 1.60
N TYR A 86 -2.09 1.52 0.49
CA TYR A 86 -1.58 2.32 -0.63
C TYR A 86 -0.26 1.78 -1.20
N PHE A 87 -0.14 0.45 -1.27
CA PHE A 87 1.03 -0.19 -1.86
C PHE A 87 0.90 -0.27 -3.37
N ILE A 88 1.57 0.63 -4.06
CA ILE A 88 1.59 0.66 -5.52
C ILE A 88 2.99 0.96 -6.03
N VAL A 89 3.36 0.34 -7.16
CA VAL A 89 4.60 0.58 -7.89
C VAL A 89 4.27 0.68 -9.37
N GLU A 90 4.69 1.76 -10.01
CA GLU A 90 4.54 1.96 -11.45
C GLU A 90 5.12 0.80 -12.24
N PRO A 91 4.47 0.34 -13.34
CA PRO A 91 4.91 -0.82 -14.11
C PRO A 91 6.39 -0.76 -14.51
N GLU A 92 6.86 0.38 -14.95
CA GLU A 92 8.26 0.59 -15.35
C GLU A 92 9.28 0.47 -14.20
N CYS A 93 8.81 0.52 -12.95
CA CYS A 93 9.63 0.37 -11.74
C CYS A 93 9.49 -1.02 -11.09
N ARG A 94 8.73 -1.92 -11.71
CA ARG A 94 8.60 -3.31 -11.24
C ARG A 94 9.81 -4.14 -11.66
N GLY A 95 10.08 -5.22 -10.94
CA GLY A 95 11.20 -6.13 -11.26
C GLY A 95 12.59 -5.65 -10.82
N ILE A 96 12.77 -4.37 -10.46
CA ILE A 96 14.05 -3.82 -9.98
C ILE A 96 14.26 -3.94 -8.47
N GLY A 97 13.31 -4.57 -7.75
CA GLY A 97 13.41 -4.79 -6.30
C GLY A 97 12.74 -3.73 -5.44
N LEU A 98 12.07 -2.70 -6.02
CA LEU A 98 11.43 -1.62 -5.27
C LEU A 98 10.34 -2.12 -4.30
N GLY A 99 9.47 -3.03 -4.74
CA GLY A 99 8.45 -3.63 -3.89
C GLY A 99 9.04 -4.37 -2.67
N ASN A 100 10.12 -5.13 -2.87
CA ASN A 100 10.82 -5.79 -1.77
C ASN A 100 11.47 -4.78 -0.80
N LYS A 101 12.01 -3.68 -1.32
CA LYS A 101 12.59 -2.59 -0.51
C LYS A 101 11.53 -1.93 0.37
N LEU A 102 10.36 -1.61 -0.21
CA LEU A 102 9.22 -1.04 0.53
C LEU A 102 8.71 -2.00 1.61
N MET A 103 8.55 -3.28 1.30
CA MET A 103 8.15 -4.27 2.30
C MET A 103 9.15 -4.40 3.45
N ARG A 104 10.46 -4.34 3.19
CA ARG A 104 11.48 -4.31 4.25
C ARG A 104 11.32 -3.08 5.15
N LEU A 105 11.18 -1.89 4.57
CA LEU A 105 10.97 -0.65 5.33
C LEU A 105 9.71 -0.74 6.20
N PHE A 106 8.62 -1.29 5.67
CA PHE A 106 7.40 -1.54 6.42
C PHE A 106 7.64 -2.49 7.60
N MET A 107 8.29 -3.63 7.38
CA MET A 107 8.57 -4.62 8.43
C MET A 107 9.53 -4.08 9.50
N ASP A 108 10.53 -3.28 9.10
CA ASP A 108 11.44 -2.64 10.05
C ASP A 108 10.70 -1.61 10.91
N ARG A 109 9.80 -0.84 10.31
CA ARG A 109 8.96 0.10 11.06
C ARG A 109 8.04 -0.62 12.04
N LEU A 110 7.42 -1.75 11.66
CA LEU A 110 6.61 -2.57 12.58
C LEU A 110 7.40 -2.98 13.82
N ARG A 111 8.58 -3.56 13.62
CA ARG A 111 9.45 -4.03 14.71
C ARG A 111 9.83 -2.91 15.67
N ASN A 112 10.13 -1.73 15.13
CA ASN A 112 10.62 -0.59 15.91
C ASN A 112 9.49 0.24 16.56
N SER A 113 8.22 -0.01 16.21
CA SER A 113 7.07 0.79 16.69
C SER A 113 6.22 0.09 17.75
N GLY A 114 6.59 -1.15 18.13
CA GLY A 114 5.88 -1.89 19.19
C GLY A 114 4.52 -2.44 18.79
N TYR A 115 4.18 -2.48 17.50
CA TYR A 115 2.96 -3.15 17.02
C TYR A 115 3.01 -4.65 17.29
N ARG A 116 1.89 -5.21 17.73
CA ARG A 116 1.76 -6.65 18.00
C ARG A 116 1.46 -7.45 16.74
N SER A 117 0.71 -6.86 15.83
CA SER A 117 0.24 -7.49 14.60
C SER A 117 0.14 -6.49 13.47
N ALA A 118 -0.07 -6.99 12.27
CA ALA A 118 -0.39 -6.17 11.11
C ALA A 118 -1.40 -6.88 10.22
N PHE A 119 -2.12 -6.12 9.40
CA PHE A 119 -3.04 -6.67 8.41
C PHE A 119 -3.09 -5.79 7.16
N LEU A 120 -3.66 -6.35 6.12
CA LEU A 120 -3.95 -5.63 4.88
C LEU A 120 -5.19 -6.23 4.20
N TRP A 121 -5.81 -5.43 3.35
CA TRP A 121 -6.82 -5.86 2.41
C TRP A 121 -6.31 -5.71 0.98
N THR A 122 -6.58 -6.69 0.15
CA THR A 122 -6.25 -6.75 -1.26
C THR A 122 -7.36 -7.47 -2.02
N THR A 123 -7.11 -7.85 -3.26
CA THR A 123 -8.05 -8.66 -4.03
C THR A 123 -7.35 -9.87 -4.65
N ASN A 124 -8.14 -10.86 -5.07
CA ASN A 124 -7.62 -12.06 -5.73
C ASN A 124 -6.96 -11.79 -7.09
N GLU A 125 -7.05 -10.57 -7.60
CA GLU A 125 -6.50 -10.19 -8.90
C GLU A 125 -5.04 -9.69 -8.85
N LEU A 126 -4.42 -9.62 -7.65
CA LEU A 126 -3.07 -9.09 -7.44
C LEU A 126 -2.08 -10.16 -6.95
N PRO A 127 -1.75 -11.19 -7.76
CA PRO A 127 -0.91 -12.31 -7.32
C PRO A 127 0.52 -11.88 -6.97
N ALA A 128 1.08 -10.88 -7.66
CA ALA A 128 2.43 -10.37 -7.37
C ALA A 128 2.50 -9.70 -5.98
N SER A 129 1.49 -8.92 -5.60
CA SER A 129 1.39 -8.33 -4.27
C SER A 129 1.19 -9.40 -3.20
N ALA A 130 0.31 -10.38 -3.44
CA ALA A 130 0.09 -11.51 -2.55
C ALA A 130 1.37 -12.32 -2.30
N HIS A 131 2.24 -12.48 -3.31
CA HIS A 131 3.55 -13.10 -3.14
C HIS A 131 4.44 -12.32 -2.18
N LEU A 132 4.51 -10.99 -2.30
CA LEU A 132 5.28 -10.13 -1.39
C LEU A 132 4.77 -10.21 0.04
N TYR A 133 3.44 -10.23 0.23
CA TYR A 133 2.83 -10.35 1.56
C TYR A 133 3.17 -11.69 2.22
N ARG A 134 3.01 -12.81 1.50
CA ARG A 134 3.36 -14.14 2.02
C ARG A 134 4.85 -14.25 2.36
N LYS A 135 5.73 -13.71 1.53
CA LYS A 135 7.16 -13.67 1.78
C LYS A 135 7.51 -12.89 3.05
N ALA A 136 6.74 -11.85 3.38
CA ALA A 136 6.88 -11.10 4.62
C ALA A 136 6.24 -11.78 5.85
N GLY A 137 5.57 -12.92 5.68
CA GLY A 137 4.96 -13.69 6.76
C GLY A 137 3.45 -13.49 6.94
N PHE A 138 2.82 -12.66 6.12
CA PHE A 138 1.36 -12.51 6.13
C PHE A 138 0.68 -13.77 5.59
N ARG A 139 -0.48 -14.10 6.15
CA ARG A 139 -1.31 -15.24 5.74
C ARG A 139 -2.70 -14.79 5.37
N LEU A 140 -3.29 -15.38 4.34
CA LEU A 140 -4.69 -15.17 3.96
C LEU A 140 -5.59 -15.72 5.09
N THR A 141 -6.44 -14.86 5.63
CA THR A 141 -7.31 -15.17 6.78
C THR A 141 -8.79 -15.00 6.49
N GLU A 142 -9.13 -14.16 5.50
CA GLU A 142 -10.53 -13.90 5.14
C GLU A 142 -10.64 -13.63 3.65
N GLU A 143 -11.73 -14.12 3.05
CA GLU A 143 -12.15 -13.78 1.70
C GLU A 143 -13.64 -13.44 1.70
N LYS A 144 -14.02 -12.42 0.95
CA LYS A 144 -15.42 -12.06 0.77
C LYS A 144 -15.69 -11.60 -0.67
N PRO A 145 -16.83 -12.01 -1.28
CA PRO A 145 -17.22 -11.49 -2.58
C PRO A 145 -17.55 -9.99 -2.46
N SER A 146 -17.19 -9.23 -3.49
CA SER A 146 -17.41 -7.80 -3.54
C SER A 146 -17.65 -7.34 -4.98
N ALA A 147 -18.49 -6.33 -5.14
CA ALA A 147 -18.69 -5.59 -6.38
C ALA A 147 -18.40 -4.09 -6.18
N ALA A 148 -17.77 -3.71 -5.07
CA ALA A 148 -17.56 -2.30 -4.68
C ALA A 148 -16.69 -1.53 -5.66
N PHE A 149 -15.84 -2.21 -6.44
CA PHE A 149 -14.90 -1.59 -7.37
C PHE A 149 -15.37 -1.65 -8.84
N GLY A 150 -16.68 -1.84 -9.06
CA GLY A 150 -17.30 -1.81 -10.39
C GLY A 150 -17.23 -3.12 -11.15
N LYS A 151 -16.79 -4.21 -10.52
CA LYS A 151 -16.77 -5.58 -11.05
C LYS A 151 -16.84 -6.59 -9.89
N GLU A 152 -17.28 -7.80 -10.19
CA GLU A 152 -17.27 -8.89 -9.22
C GLU A 152 -15.84 -9.39 -9.00
N LEU A 153 -15.42 -9.49 -7.75
CA LEU A 153 -14.11 -9.99 -7.33
C LEU A 153 -14.17 -10.54 -5.90
N MET A 154 -13.07 -11.14 -5.44
CA MET A 154 -12.90 -11.52 -4.05
C MET A 154 -11.96 -10.52 -3.36
N GLU A 155 -12.45 -9.82 -2.34
CA GLU A 155 -11.57 -9.11 -1.42
C GLU A 155 -10.91 -10.12 -0.48
N GLN A 156 -9.63 -9.93 -0.22
CA GLN A 156 -8.80 -10.84 0.57
C GLN A 156 -8.12 -10.07 1.70
N ARG A 157 -8.27 -10.57 2.92
CA ARG A 157 -7.53 -10.09 4.07
C ARG A 157 -6.32 -10.99 4.34
N TYR A 158 -5.19 -10.35 4.57
CA TYR A 158 -3.97 -10.99 5.03
C TYR A 158 -3.60 -10.46 6.40
N ASP A 159 -3.28 -11.34 7.34
CA ASP A 159 -2.85 -10.99 8.69
C ASP A 159 -1.45 -11.50 8.99
N LEU A 160 -0.71 -10.70 9.75
CA LEU A 160 0.53 -11.04 10.41
C LEU A 160 0.27 -11.01 11.93
N ASP A 161 0.02 -12.18 12.53
CA ASP A 161 -0.47 -12.29 13.91
C ASP A 161 0.58 -11.93 14.97
N LYS A 162 1.87 -12.01 14.61
CA LYS A 162 2.99 -11.60 15.47
C LYS A 162 4.03 -10.90 14.62
N VAL A 163 4.36 -9.70 15.03
CA VAL A 163 5.50 -8.98 14.44
C VAL A 163 6.78 -9.67 14.91
N PRO A 164 7.62 -10.15 13.96
CA PRO A 164 8.83 -10.92 14.30
C PRO A 164 9.92 -10.07 14.95
#